data_7d79e4808af211ead94f050a7477b8e9
#
_entry.id   7d79e4808af211ead94f050a7477b8e9
#
_cell.length_a   1.000
_cell.length_b   1.000
_cell.length_c   1.000
_cell.angle_alpha   90.00
_cell.angle_beta   90.00
_cell.angle_gamma   90.00
#
_symmetry.space_group_name_H-M   'P 1'
#
loop_
_entity.id
_entity.type
_entity.pdbx_description
1 polymer ?
#
loop_
_entity_poly.entity_id
_entity_poly.type
_entity_poly.pdbx_seq_one_letter_code
_entity_poly.pdbx_strand_id
1 'polypeptide(L)'
;MSKWGEGRVLSKKCWSLLGKNKYFLWFPLLGLVLSMIPIVIFGIATLGLLANDSEVLAIIVVAIGLVFVNYSFTLSGAALVSAADAELAGKDVSVGYGFGKAFGKLVPLFAWALIRAAVSALFAAIRGNGSGAAGIAGSIFAALGAAAWSIVTFFVTPYIMFHDSNAIAALKESAQ
;
A
#
# COMPACT_ATOMS: atom_id res chain seq x y z
N MET A 1 -21.75 -6.01 24.82
CA MET A 1 -20.35 -5.56 25.03
C MET A 1 -20.17 -4.29 24.19
N SER A 2 -19.49 -3.25 24.69
CA SER A 2 -19.35 -2.01 23.92
C SER A 2 -18.37 -2.22 22.77
N LYS A 3 -18.64 -1.62 21.60
CA LYS A 3 -17.77 -1.69 20.39
C LYS A 3 -16.29 -1.35 20.71
N TRP A 4 -16.04 -0.51 21.70
CA TRP A 4 -14.71 -0.17 22.22
C TRP A 4 -14.01 -1.33 22.93
N GLY A 5 -14.77 -2.20 23.62
CA GLY A 5 -14.23 -3.40 24.27
C GLY A 5 -13.75 -4.45 23.27
N GLU A 6 -14.50 -4.63 22.21
CA GLU A 6 -14.14 -5.57 21.10
C GLU A 6 -12.89 -5.11 20.36
N GLY A 7 -12.77 -3.81 20.07
CA GLY A 7 -11.57 -3.23 19.45
C GLY A 7 -10.30 -3.42 20.28
N ARG A 8 -10.39 -3.27 21.61
CA ARG A 8 -9.26 -3.52 22.53
C ARG A 8 -8.85 -5.00 22.56
N VAL A 9 -9.81 -5.91 22.54
CA VAL A 9 -9.54 -7.36 22.54
C VAL A 9 -8.87 -7.77 21.22
N LEU A 10 -9.36 -7.26 20.09
CA LEU A 10 -8.74 -7.47 18.76
C LEU A 10 -7.31 -6.91 18.71
N SER A 11 -7.12 -5.68 19.14
CA SER A 11 -5.79 -5.06 19.20
C SER A 11 -4.81 -5.87 20.05
N LYS A 12 -5.25 -6.33 21.22
CA LYS A 12 -4.42 -7.16 22.11
C LYS A 12 -4.07 -8.51 21.49
N LYS A 13 -5.01 -9.13 20.76
CA LYS A 13 -4.76 -10.37 20.00
C LYS A 13 -3.73 -10.13 18.88
N CYS A 14 -3.87 -9.06 18.11
CA CYS A 14 -2.91 -8.70 17.06
C CYS A 14 -1.49 -8.47 17.63
N TRP A 15 -1.38 -7.75 18.74
CA TRP A 15 -0.09 -7.56 19.41
C TRP A 15 0.50 -8.86 19.94
N SER A 16 -0.33 -9.77 20.49
CA SER A 16 0.13 -11.06 20.97
C SER A 16 0.60 -11.97 19.83
N LEU A 17 -0.03 -11.91 18.66
CA LEU A 17 0.39 -12.62 17.45
C LEU A 17 1.75 -12.13 16.95
N LEU A 18 1.95 -10.81 16.89
CA LEU A 18 3.23 -10.19 16.53
C LEU A 18 4.35 -10.59 17.52
N GLY A 19 4.04 -10.64 18.81
CA GLY A 19 4.99 -11.05 19.85
C GLY A 19 5.38 -12.52 19.78
N LYS A 20 4.44 -13.39 19.44
CA LYS A 20 4.68 -14.84 19.30
C LYS A 20 5.39 -15.19 17.99
N ASN A 21 5.04 -14.52 16.90
CA ASN A 21 5.44 -14.88 15.54
C ASN A 21 6.24 -13.74 14.90
N LYS A 22 7.53 -13.65 15.26
CA LYS A 22 8.43 -12.61 14.74
C LYS A 22 8.58 -12.62 13.22
N TYR A 23 8.20 -13.70 12.54
CA TYR A 23 8.25 -13.76 11.08
C TYR A 23 7.32 -12.77 10.39
N PHE A 24 6.26 -12.25 11.06
CA PHE A 24 5.42 -11.19 10.53
C PHE A 24 6.19 -9.90 10.24
N LEU A 25 7.30 -9.65 10.94
CA LEU A 25 8.17 -8.50 10.69
C LEU A 25 8.92 -8.59 9.35
N TRP A 26 9.05 -9.80 8.80
CA TRP A 26 9.68 -9.98 7.50
C TRP A 26 8.84 -9.42 6.34
N PHE A 27 7.51 -9.36 6.46
CA PHE A 27 6.66 -8.84 5.38
C PHE A 27 6.95 -7.37 5.05
N PRO A 28 6.90 -6.42 6.01
CA PRO A 28 7.26 -5.04 5.71
C PRO A 28 8.73 -4.89 5.28
N LEU A 29 9.64 -5.69 5.85
CA LEU A 29 11.05 -5.67 5.46
C LEU A 29 11.23 -6.14 4.01
N LEU A 30 10.58 -7.23 3.61
CA LEU A 30 10.59 -7.72 2.24
C LEU A 30 9.91 -6.72 1.28
N GLY A 31 8.84 -6.05 1.71
CA GLY A 31 8.22 -4.96 0.96
C GLY A 31 9.20 -3.83 0.67
N LEU A 32 10.01 -3.47 1.66
CA LEU A 32 11.06 -2.45 1.53
C LEU A 32 12.15 -2.93 0.56
N VAL A 33 12.64 -4.16 0.72
CA VAL A 33 13.64 -4.74 -0.19
C VAL A 33 13.09 -4.84 -1.63
N LEU A 34 11.85 -5.29 -1.78
CA LEU A 34 11.20 -5.39 -3.09
C LEU A 34 11.05 -4.01 -3.76
N SER A 35 10.80 -2.97 -2.98
CA SER A 35 10.68 -1.60 -3.49
C SER A 35 12.02 -0.99 -3.93
N MET A 36 13.15 -1.51 -3.44
CA MET A 36 14.48 -1.07 -3.90
C MET A 36 14.71 -1.38 -5.38
N ILE A 37 14.15 -2.47 -5.89
CA ILE A 37 14.30 -2.87 -7.29
C ILE A 37 13.76 -1.78 -8.24
N PRO A 38 12.49 -1.38 -8.17
CA PRO A 38 11.98 -0.30 -9.01
C PRO A 38 12.67 1.06 -8.72
N ILE A 39 13.03 1.37 -7.47
CA ILE A 39 13.74 2.61 -7.14
C ILE A 39 15.07 2.68 -7.91
N VAL A 40 15.85 1.61 -7.90
CA VAL A 40 17.14 1.59 -8.60
C VAL A 40 16.94 1.65 -10.11
N ILE A 41 16.06 0.82 -10.68
CA ILE A 41 15.85 0.75 -12.14
C ILE A 41 15.33 2.10 -12.67
N PHE A 42 14.24 2.61 -12.11
CA PHE A 42 13.64 3.86 -12.59
C PHE A 42 14.44 5.09 -12.16
N GLY A 43 15.19 5.03 -11.06
CA GLY A 43 16.12 6.08 -10.63
C GLY A 43 17.27 6.25 -11.61
N ILE A 44 17.93 5.17 -12.02
CA ILE A 44 19.01 5.20 -13.04
C ILE A 44 18.46 5.70 -14.38
N ALA A 45 17.29 5.19 -14.81
CA ALA A 45 16.66 5.64 -16.04
C ALA A 45 16.34 7.15 -16.02
N THR A 46 15.84 7.65 -14.89
CA THR A 46 15.55 9.08 -14.70
C THR A 46 16.82 9.93 -14.80
N LEU A 47 17.92 9.53 -14.14
CA LEU A 47 19.18 10.24 -14.19
C LEU A 47 19.75 10.27 -15.63
N GLY A 48 19.64 9.16 -16.37
CA GLY A 48 20.05 9.11 -17.78
C GLY A 48 19.23 10.03 -18.68
N LEU A 49 17.92 10.15 -18.45
CA LEU A 49 17.05 11.06 -19.20
C LEU A 49 17.35 12.54 -18.89
N LEU A 50 17.59 12.87 -17.64
CA LEU A 50 17.95 14.23 -17.22
C LEU A 50 19.32 14.65 -17.80
N ALA A 51 20.27 13.73 -17.89
CA ALA A 51 21.57 13.99 -18.53
C ALA A 51 21.47 14.26 -20.04
N ASN A 52 20.34 13.92 -20.67
CA ASN A 52 20.05 14.17 -22.08
C ASN A 52 18.94 15.23 -22.27
N ASP A 53 18.76 16.13 -21.32
CA ASP A 53 17.78 17.23 -21.34
C ASP A 53 16.32 16.80 -21.62
N SER A 54 15.99 15.53 -21.29
CA SER A 54 14.67 14.93 -21.55
C SER A 54 13.78 14.99 -20.30
N GLU A 55 13.51 16.19 -19.79
CA GLU A 55 12.77 16.40 -18.51
C GLU A 55 11.38 15.76 -18.51
N VAL A 56 10.60 15.90 -19.59
CA VAL A 56 9.24 15.35 -19.68
C VAL A 56 9.25 13.84 -19.58
N LEU A 57 10.21 13.17 -20.27
CA LEU A 57 10.35 11.72 -20.18
C LEU A 57 10.82 11.29 -18.79
N ALA A 58 11.70 12.07 -18.16
CA ALA A 58 12.14 11.81 -16.79
C ALA A 58 10.96 11.83 -15.79
N ILE A 59 10.05 12.81 -15.90
CA ILE A 59 8.84 12.89 -15.08
C ILE A 59 7.95 11.66 -15.28
N ILE A 60 7.74 11.23 -16.52
CA ILE A 60 6.95 10.04 -16.84
C ILE A 60 7.57 8.78 -16.21
N VAL A 61 8.88 8.62 -16.34
CA VAL A 61 9.63 7.48 -15.79
C VAL A 61 9.55 7.46 -14.26
N VAL A 62 9.67 8.61 -13.60
CA VAL A 62 9.46 8.73 -12.15
C VAL A 62 8.04 8.32 -11.76
N ALA A 63 7.03 8.80 -12.47
CA ALA A 63 5.64 8.46 -12.20
C ALA A 63 5.38 6.94 -12.30
N ILE A 64 5.93 6.30 -13.34
CA ILE A 64 5.86 4.84 -13.50
C ILE A 64 6.60 4.14 -12.35
N GLY A 65 7.80 4.59 -12.00
CA GLY A 65 8.58 4.05 -10.90
C GLY A 65 7.82 4.09 -9.56
N LEU A 66 7.14 5.20 -9.28
CA LEU A 66 6.30 5.35 -8.08
C LEU A 66 5.13 4.34 -8.04
N VAL A 67 4.54 4.02 -9.20
CA VAL A 67 3.51 2.96 -9.28
C VAL A 67 4.10 1.61 -8.86
N PHE A 68 5.27 1.24 -9.37
CA PHE A 68 5.91 -0.03 -9.03
C PHE A 68 6.37 -0.09 -7.57
N VAL A 69 6.85 1.01 -7.00
CA VAL A 69 7.15 1.11 -5.56
C VAL A 69 5.89 0.87 -4.73
N ASN A 70 4.78 1.55 -5.05
CA ASN A 70 3.49 1.34 -4.39
C ASN A 70 2.99 -0.09 -4.54
N TYR A 71 3.20 -0.70 -5.71
CA TYR A 71 2.84 -2.09 -5.96
C TYR A 71 3.61 -3.06 -5.08
N SER A 72 4.91 -2.86 -4.89
CA SER A 72 5.75 -3.67 -4.00
C SER A 72 5.23 -3.68 -2.56
N PHE A 73 4.87 -2.50 -2.03
CA PHE A 73 4.26 -2.40 -0.71
C PHE A 73 2.86 -3.02 -0.64
N THR A 74 2.05 -2.86 -1.68
CA THR A 74 0.72 -3.47 -1.76
C THR A 74 0.82 -4.99 -1.76
N LEU A 75 1.76 -5.54 -2.53
CA LEU A 75 2.01 -6.99 -2.60
C LEU A 75 2.45 -7.55 -1.24
N SER A 76 3.38 -6.87 -0.57
CA SER A 76 3.85 -7.25 0.76
C SER A 76 2.73 -7.17 1.81
N GLY A 77 1.90 -6.13 1.76
CA GLY A 77 0.73 -6.00 2.62
C GLY A 77 -0.30 -7.10 2.38
N ALA A 78 -0.56 -7.46 1.12
CA ALA A 78 -1.44 -8.57 0.75
C ALA A 78 -0.91 -9.92 1.25
N ALA A 79 0.41 -10.14 1.16
CA ALA A 79 1.07 -11.32 1.69
C ALA A 79 0.92 -11.41 3.21
N LEU A 80 1.12 -10.29 3.93
CA LEU A 80 0.94 -10.19 5.37
C LEU A 80 -0.51 -10.53 5.79
N VAL A 81 -1.49 -9.95 5.10
CA VAL A 81 -2.92 -10.20 5.37
C VAL A 81 -3.26 -11.68 5.21
N SER A 82 -2.78 -12.31 4.14
CA SER A 82 -3.02 -13.74 3.89
C SER A 82 -2.35 -14.66 4.91
N ALA A 83 -1.15 -14.31 5.35
CA ALA A 83 -0.44 -15.04 6.39
C ALA A 83 -1.14 -14.89 7.75
N ALA A 84 -1.57 -13.67 8.09
CA ALA A 84 -2.27 -13.38 9.34
C ALA A 84 -3.60 -14.13 9.46
N ASP A 85 -4.38 -14.18 8.37
CA ASP A 85 -5.64 -14.92 8.32
C ASP A 85 -5.43 -16.42 8.54
N ALA A 86 -4.46 -17.01 7.85
CA ALA A 86 -4.15 -18.44 7.98
C ALA A 86 -3.64 -18.79 9.39
N GLU A 87 -2.85 -17.93 10.01
CA GLU A 87 -2.37 -18.10 11.39
C GLU A 87 -3.54 -18.02 12.38
N LEU A 88 -4.48 -17.08 12.18
CA LEU A 88 -5.69 -16.96 12.99
C LEU A 88 -6.60 -18.19 12.86
N ALA A 89 -6.57 -18.86 11.70
CA ALA A 89 -7.25 -20.13 11.46
C ALA A 89 -6.49 -21.36 12.03
N GLY A 90 -5.39 -21.13 12.76
CA GLY A 90 -4.60 -22.19 13.41
C GLY A 90 -3.74 -23.00 12.45
N LYS A 91 -3.40 -22.46 11.28
CA LYS A 91 -2.49 -23.10 10.32
C LYS A 91 -1.05 -22.64 10.57
N ASP A 92 -0.11 -23.56 10.46
CA ASP A 92 1.29 -23.18 10.41
C ASP A 92 1.59 -22.46 9.10
N VAL A 93 1.99 -21.21 9.19
CA VAL A 93 2.22 -20.37 8.03
C VAL A 93 3.67 -19.88 7.98
N SER A 94 4.13 -19.69 6.75
CA SER A 94 5.43 -19.12 6.44
C SER A 94 5.30 -17.84 5.62
N VAL A 95 6.37 -17.07 5.56
CA VAL A 95 6.45 -15.89 4.67
C VAL A 95 6.15 -16.29 3.22
N GLY A 96 6.67 -17.45 2.77
CA GLY A 96 6.41 -17.98 1.43
C GLY A 96 4.94 -18.26 1.16
N TYR A 97 4.19 -18.74 2.15
CA TYR A 97 2.75 -18.94 2.03
C TYR A 97 2.01 -17.62 1.72
N GLY A 98 2.31 -16.56 2.48
CA GLY A 98 1.70 -15.26 2.29
C GLY A 98 1.98 -14.69 0.89
N PHE A 99 3.24 -14.69 0.46
CA PHE A 99 3.61 -14.25 -0.89
C PHE A 99 3.03 -15.13 -1.99
N GLY A 100 2.98 -16.45 -1.81
CA GLY A 100 2.35 -17.37 -2.77
C GLY A 100 0.87 -17.03 -3.02
N LYS A 101 0.13 -16.68 -1.95
CA LYS A 101 -1.26 -16.20 -2.07
C LYS A 101 -1.35 -14.84 -2.77
N ALA A 102 -0.47 -13.89 -2.42
CA ALA A 102 -0.44 -12.57 -3.04
C ALA A 102 -0.08 -12.64 -4.54
N PHE A 103 0.85 -13.51 -4.93
CA PHE A 103 1.18 -13.76 -6.34
C PHE A 103 0.00 -14.34 -7.15
N GLY A 104 -0.93 -15.04 -6.51
CA GLY A 104 -2.18 -15.45 -7.17
C GLY A 104 -3.14 -14.30 -7.50
N LYS A 105 -2.91 -13.10 -6.98
CA LYS A 105 -3.77 -11.91 -7.14
C LYS A 105 -3.03 -10.71 -7.72
N LEU A 106 -2.00 -10.93 -8.54
CA LEU A 106 -1.14 -9.86 -9.08
C LEU A 106 -1.92 -8.77 -9.82
N VAL A 107 -2.87 -9.16 -10.69
CA VAL A 107 -3.62 -8.21 -11.52
C VAL A 107 -4.52 -7.30 -10.69
N PRO A 108 -5.40 -7.79 -9.80
CA PRO A 108 -6.21 -6.91 -8.97
C PRO A 108 -5.37 -6.08 -7.98
N LEU A 109 -4.27 -6.59 -7.46
CA LEU A 109 -3.36 -5.84 -6.61
C LEU A 109 -2.62 -4.75 -7.39
N PHE A 110 -2.23 -4.99 -8.65
CA PHE A 110 -1.64 -3.98 -9.51
C PHE A 110 -2.63 -2.87 -9.85
N ALA A 111 -3.86 -3.24 -10.23
CA ALA A 111 -4.93 -2.26 -10.46
C ALA A 111 -5.19 -1.39 -9.21
N TRP A 112 -5.15 -2.00 -8.02
CA TRP A 112 -5.24 -1.28 -6.76
C TRP A 112 -4.05 -0.33 -6.52
N ALA A 113 -2.83 -0.78 -6.81
CA ALA A 113 -1.64 0.06 -6.69
C ALA A 113 -1.68 1.28 -7.63
N LEU A 114 -2.22 1.12 -8.85
CA LEU A 114 -2.46 2.23 -9.78
C LEU A 114 -3.43 3.27 -9.20
N ILE A 115 -4.57 2.83 -8.66
CA ILE A 115 -5.55 3.73 -8.02
C ILE A 115 -4.90 4.48 -6.86
N ARG A 116 -4.15 3.79 -6.01
CA ARG A 116 -3.42 4.41 -4.89
C ARG A 116 -2.39 5.42 -5.37
N ALA A 117 -1.63 5.11 -6.41
CA ALA A 117 -0.63 6.01 -6.98
C ALA A 117 -1.29 7.28 -7.55
N ALA A 118 -2.39 7.14 -8.29
CA ALA A 118 -3.13 8.27 -8.84
C ALA A 118 -3.68 9.19 -7.75
N VAL A 119 -4.29 8.63 -6.69
CA VAL A 119 -4.79 9.42 -5.56
C VAL A 119 -3.66 10.07 -4.78
N SER A 120 -2.53 9.38 -4.59
CA SER A 120 -1.34 9.96 -3.95
C SER A 120 -0.77 11.12 -4.74
N ALA A 121 -0.72 11.01 -6.07
CA ALA A 121 -0.29 12.10 -6.95
C ALA A 121 -1.24 13.31 -6.86
N LEU A 122 -2.55 13.09 -6.79
CA LEU A 122 -3.54 14.15 -6.59
C LEU A 122 -3.31 14.90 -5.28
N PHE A 123 -3.11 14.19 -4.16
CA PHE A 123 -2.80 14.84 -2.88
C PHE A 123 -1.45 15.55 -2.88
N ALA A 124 -0.47 15.04 -3.60
CA ALA A 124 0.83 15.70 -3.77
C ALA A 124 0.68 17.01 -4.57
N ALA A 125 -0.12 17.01 -5.64
CA ALA A 125 -0.42 18.21 -6.43
C ALA A 125 -1.12 19.30 -5.60
N ILE A 126 -2.09 18.91 -4.75
CA ILE A 126 -2.78 19.86 -3.84
C ILE A 126 -1.79 20.46 -2.84
N ARG A 127 -0.85 19.67 -2.34
CA ARG A 127 0.17 20.11 -1.38
C ARG A 127 1.20 21.05 -2.00
N GLY A 128 1.57 20.83 -3.27
CA GLY A 128 2.63 21.56 -3.96
C GLY A 128 2.26 22.94 -4.51
N ASN A 129 0.98 23.27 -4.62
CA ASN A 129 0.49 24.42 -5.40
C ASN A 129 0.28 25.72 -4.60
N GLY A 130 0.81 25.84 -3.38
CA GLY A 130 0.60 27.04 -2.57
C GLY A 130 1.86 27.55 -1.88
N SER A 131 2.02 28.87 -1.80
CA SER A 131 3.01 29.53 -0.95
C SER A 131 2.31 30.29 0.19
N GLY A 132 2.99 30.45 1.33
CA GLY A 132 2.45 31.14 2.49
C GLY A 132 1.23 30.44 3.10
N ALA A 133 0.22 31.20 3.54
CA ALA A 133 -0.97 30.69 4.21
C ALA A 133 -1.78 29.70 3.35
N ALA A 134 -1.84 29.93 2.05
CA ALA A 134 -2.53 29.04 1.10
C ALA A 134 -1.82 27.67 1.01
N GLY A 135 -0.48 27.63 1.06
CA GLY A 135 0.28 26.39 1.08
C GLY A 135 0.08 25.58 2.37
N ILE A 136 -0.02 26.27 3.52
CA ILE A 136 -0.32 25.63 4.81
C ILE A 136 -1.73 25.01 4.78
N ALA A 137 -2.73 25.77 4.32
CA ALA A 137 -4.09 25.28 4.19
C ALA A 137 -4.18 24.06 3.25
N GLY A 138 -3.55 24.14 2.07
CA GLY A 138 -3.48 23.04 1.10
C GLY A 138 -2.83 21.78 1.70
N SER A 139 -1.76 21.95 2.49
CA SER A 139 -1.09 20.84 3.18
C SER A 139 -1.99 20.15 4.22
N ILE A 140 -2.76 20.94 4.98
CA ILE A 140 -3.72 20.42 5.97
C ILE A 140 -4.84 19.66 5.26
N PHE A 141 -5.45 20.24 4.21
CA PHE A 141 -6.49 19.57 3.42
C PHE A 141 -5.98 18.28 2.78
N ALA A 142 -4.78 18.29 2.21
CA ALA A 142 -4.18 17.09 1.65
C ALA A 142 -3.91 16.01 2.72
N ALA A 143 -3.48 16.40 3.92
CA ALA A 143 -3.25 15.47 5.03
C ALA A 143 -4.56 14.85 5.55
N LEU A 144 -5.61 15.67 5.73
CA LEU A 144 -6.94 15.19 6.15
C LEU A 144 -7.58 14.29 5.09
N GLY A 145 -7.48 14.68 3.80
CA GLY A 145 -7.95 13.87 2.69
C GLY A 145 -7.22 12.53 2.58
N ALA A 146 -5.90 12.52 2.75
CA ALA A 146 -5.11 11.30 2.75
C ALA A 146 -5.45 10.39 3.95
N ALA A 147 -5.71 10.96 5.13
CA ALA A 147 -6.14 10.20 6.31
C ALA A 147 -7.53 9.58 6.09
N ALA A 148 -8.51 10.35 5.60
CA ALA A 148 -9.83 9.85 5.27
C ALA A 148 -9.77 8.75 4.19
N TRP A 149 -8.99 8.96 3.13
CA TRP A 149 -8.74 7.96 2.10
C TRP A 149 -8.15 6.67 2.67
N SER A 150 -7.17 6.78 3.58
CA SER A 150 -6.56 5.63 4.25
C SER A 150 -7.57 4.80 5.04
N ILE A 151 -8.50 5.46 5.73
CA ILE A 151 -9.57 4.78 6.50
C ILE A 151 -10.53 4.05 5.55
N VAL A 152 -11.03 4.75 4.54
CA VAL A 152 -11.99 4.20 3.56
C VAL A 152 -11.39 3.02 2.79
N THR A 153 -10.09 3.06 2.51
CA THR A 153 -9.42 2.03 1.69
C THR A 153 -8.72 0.95 2.52
N PHE A 154 -8.84 1.00 3.84
CA PHE A 154 -8.16 0.06 4.73
C PHE A 154 -8.49 -1.41 4.40
N PHE A 155 -9.75 -1.71 4.10
CA PHE A 155 -10.22 -3.06 3.81
C PHE A 155 -10.06 -3.50 2.36
N VAL A 156 -9.63 -2.64 1.43
CA VAL A 156 -9.52 -3.00 0.01
C VAL A 156 -8.54 -4.15 -0.21
N THR A 157 -7.37 -4.11 0.40
CA THR A 157 -6.38 -5.19 0.28
C THR A 157 -6.88 -6.51 0.86
N PRO A 158 -7.40 -6.58 2.10
CA PRO A 158 -8.06 -7.78 2.61
C PRO A 158 -9.19 -8.29 1.72
N TYR A 159 -10.04 -7.40 1.22
CA TYR A 159 -11.16 -7.79 0.36
C TYR A 159 -10.70 -8.43 -0.95
N ILE A 160 -9.67 -7.88 -1.61
CA ILE A 160 -9.05 -8.48 -2.80
C ILE A 160 -8.49 -9.87 -2.49
N MET A 161 -7.89 -10.05 -1.31
CA MET A 161 -7.26 -11.32 -0.95
C MET A 161 -8.25 -12.43 -0.64
N PHE A 162 -9.40 -12.09 -0.03
CA PHE A 162 -10.38 -13.08 0.44
C PHE A 162 -11.54 -13.30 -0.53
N HIS A 163 -11.81 -12.36 -1.43
CA HIS A 163 -12.85 -12.46 -2.43
C HIS A 163 -12.24 -12.44 -3.84
N ASP A 164 -12.84 -13.17 -4.77
CA ASP A 164 -12.42 -13.14 -6.19
C ASP A 164 -12.94 -11.86 -6.88
N SER A 165 -12.56 -10.71 -6.33
CA SER A 165 -13.04 -9.42 -6.76
C SER A 165 -11.91 -8.59 -7.40
N ASN A 166 -12.31 -7.68 -8.31
CA ASN A 166 -11.41 -6.68 -8.84
C ASN A 166 -11.24 -5.50 -7.87
N ALA A 167 -10.22 -4.66 -8.11
CA ALA A 167 -9.87 -3.53 -7.25
C ALA A 167 -11.03 -2.52 -7.06
N ILE A 168 -11.87 -2.32 -8.10
CA ILE A 168 -12.99 -1.37 -8.05
C ILE A 168 -14.12 -1.91 -7.17
N ALA A 169 -14.44 -3.20 -7.28
CA ALA A 169 -15.43 -3.84 -6.42
C ALA A 169 -14.97 -3.82 -4.95
N ALA A 170 -13.70 -4.16 -4.70
CA ALA A 170 -13.12 -4.11 -3.36
C ALA A 170 -13.12 -2.69 -2.75
N LEU A 171 -12.86 -1.66 -3.56
CA LEU A 171 -12.94 -0.27 -3.13
C LEU A 171 -14.37 0.13 -2.74
N LYS A 172 -15.35 -0.29 -3.54
CA LYS A 172 -16.77 0.01 -3.31
C LYS A 172 -17.27 -0.62 -2.01
N GLU A 173 -16.91 -1.87 -1.75
CA GLU A 173 -17.26 -2.57 -0.52
C GLU A 173 -16.52 -2.01 0.70
N SER A 174 -15.27 -1.57 0.54
CA SER A 174 -14.52 -0.94 1.62
C SER A 174 -15.06 0.43 2.04
N ALA A 175 -15.85 1.08 1.17
CA ALA A 175 -16.42 2.42 1.41
C ALA A 175 -17.82 2.38 2.06
N GLN A 176 -18.44 1.22 2.22
CA GLN A 176 -19.74 1.00 2.88
C GLN A 176 -19.57 0.72 4.38
#